data_32280e81e3049186bf7a5d9def3e6dc0
#
_entry.id   32280e81e3049186bf7a5d9def3e6dc0
#
_cell.length_a   1.000
_cell.length_b   1.000
_cell.length_c   1.000
_cell.angle_alpha   90.00
_cell.angle_beta   90.00
_cell.angle_gamma   90.00
#
_symmetry.space_group_name_H-M   'P 1'
#
loop_
_entity.id
_entity.type
_entity.pdbx_description
1 polymer ?
#
loop_
_entity_poly.entity_id
_entity_poly.type
_entity_poly.pdbx_seq_one_letter_code
_entity_poly.pdbx_strand_id
1 'polypeptide(L)'
;DIKINPSLVNLLDNLNYFHLGNSGKLYVINSNAQVYRVDVDEASTTEKQISLFLKRILDKDGNLINPEGIELSYSNNALRVKISAPSFLKEGSVKFQYMISGLMETWSEWTHETTIDLPYFPPGRYTLTVRAKDIIGNFSQLVELPFHIKPPFWQTLWFIALCGVAVMLLFFSLIKVRERNLRKEK
;
A
#
# COMPACT_ATOMS: atom_id res chain seq x y z
N ASP A 1 -22.45 34.62 -11.09
CA ASP A 1 -22.62 33.20 -10.67
C ASP A 1 -21.30 32.70 -10.07
N ILE A 2 -21.28 32.60 -8.74
CA ILE A 2 -20.15 32.00 -8.03
C ILE A 2 -20.27 30.48 -8.24
N LYS A 3 -19.40 29.89 -9.06
CA LYS A 3 -19.29 28.43 -9.17
C LYS A 3 -18.58 27.89 -7.93
N ILE A 4 -19.34 27.51 -6.92
CA ILE A 4 -18.85 26.80 -5.76
C ILE A 4 -18.44 25.38 -6.24
N ASN A 5 -17.21 24.98 -5.93
CA ASN A 5 -16.73 23.63 -6.23
C ASN A 5 -17.70 22.61 -5.56
N PRO A 6 -18.29 21.65 -6.31
CA PRO A 6 -19.23 20.67 -5.76
C PRO A 6 -18.67 19.90 -4.55
N SER A 7 -17.36 19.74 -4.47
CA SER A 7 -16.68 19.12 -3.33
C SER A 7 -16.77 19.94 -2.04
N LEU A 8 -16.87 21.28 -2.13
CA LEU A 8 -17.12 22.15 -0.96
C LEU A 8 -18.53 21.95 -0.41
N VAL A 9 -19.50 21.62 -1.24
CA VAL A 9 -20.87 21.33 -0.78
C VAL A 9 -20.91 20.10 0.11
N ASN A 10 -20.07 19.10 -0.15
CA ASN A 10 -19.93 17.89 0.68
C ASN A 10 -19.23 18.15 2.02
N LEU A 11 -18.44 19.23 2.13
CA LEU A 11 -17.84 19.67 3.38
C LEU A 11 -18.88 20.29 4.32
N LEU A 12 -19.91 20.86 3.74
CA LEU A 12 -20.92 21.65 4.42
C LEU A 12 -22.21 20.81 4.54
N ASP A 13 -22.14 19.71 5.30
CA ASP A 13 -23.30 18.84 5.56
C ASP A 13 -24.48 19.68 6.08
N ASN A 14 -25.63 19.62 5.39
CA ASN A 14 -26.89 20.26 5.79
C ASN A 14 -26.78 21.79 6.00
N LEU A 15 -26.58 22.51 4.90
CA LEU A 15 -26.55 23.99 4.91
C LEU A 15 -27.92 24.55 5.30
N ASN A 16 -27.97 25.34 6.39
CA ASN A 16 -29.15 26.06 6.79
C ASN A 16 -29.11 27.52 6.32
N TYR A 17 -27.94 28.13 6.28
CA TYR A 17 -27.81 29.53 5.92
C TYR A 17 -26.42 29.83 5.37
N PHE A 18 -26.33 30.72 4.40
CA PHE A 18 -25.06 31.25 3.91
C PHE A 18 -25.16 32.78 3.71
N HIS A 19 -24.08 33.46 3.95
CA HIS A 19 -23.95 34.91 3.77
C HIS A 19 -22.62 35.26 3.11
N LEU A 20 -22.65 35.99 2.02
CA LEU A 20 -21.46 36.52 1.36
C LEU A 20 -21.18 37.92 1.92
N GLY A 21 -20.10 38.06 2.66
CA GLY A 21 -19.63 39.35 3.17
C GLY A 21 -19.01 40.21 2.08
N ASN A 22 -18.97 41.52 2.29
CA ASN A 22 -18.43 42.52 1.36
C ASN A 22 -16.93 42.34 1.05
N SER A 23 -16.22 41.50 1.79
CA SER A 23 -14.79 41.21 1.64
C SER A 23 -14.50 39.91 0.87
N GLY A 24 -15.45 39.35 0.11
CA GLY A 24 -15.27 38.08 -0.60
C GLY A 24 -15.28 36.85 0.30
N LYS A 25 -15.66 37.01 1.56
CA LYS A 25 -15.70 35.90 2.54
C LYS A 25 -17.11 35.32 2.61
N LEU A 26 -17.24 34.01 2.41
CA LEU A 26 -18.47 33.27 2.54
C LEU A 26 -18.59 32.72 3.97
N TYR A 27 -19.63 33.10 4.68
CA TYR A 27 -19.99 32.55 5.99
C TYR A 27 -21.13 31.54 5.80
N VAL A 28 -20.93 30.35 6.35
CA VAL A 28 -21.88 29.25 6.21
C VAL A 28 -22.21 28.70 7.59
N ILE A 29 -23.51 28.50 7.84
CA ILE A 29 -24.00 27.90 9.07
C ILE A 29 -24.66 26.58 8.73
N ASN A 30 -24.21 25.48 9.34
CA ASN A 30 -24.82 24.17 9.19
C ASN A 30 -25.94 23.93 10.23
N SER A 31 -26.66 22.81 10.08
CA SER A 31 -27.75 22.41 11.00
C SER A 31 -27.29 22.19 12.45
N ASN A 32 -25.99 21.98 12.67
CA ASN A 32 -25.41 21.81 14.00
C ASN A 32 -24.95 23.14 14.64
N ALA A 33 -25.40 24.28 14.10
CA ALA A 33 -25.04 25.63 14.52
C ALA A 33 -23.51 25.93 14.43
N GLN A 34 -22.78 25.21 13.60
CA GLN A 34 -21.37 25.48 13.34
C GLN A 34 -21.24 26.54 12.25
N VAL A 35 -20.39 27.53 12.49
CA VAL A 35 -20.11 28.60 11.55
C VAL A 35 -18.79 28.33 10.84
N TYR A 36 -18.84 28.23 9.53
CA TYR A 36 -17.67 28.11 8.67
C TYR A 36 -17.42 29.41 7.94
N ARG A 37 -16.18 29.84 7.91
CA ARG A 37 -15.74 30.96 7.08
C ARG A 37 -14.92 30.40 5.93
N VAL A 38 -15.37 30.61 4.72
CA VAL A 38 -14.70 30.22 3.48
C VAL A 38 -14.19 31.47 2.79
N ASP A 39 -12.90 31.57 2.57
CA ASP A 39 -12.28 32.65 1.79
C ASP A 39 -12.37 32.26 0.32
N VAL A 40 -13.22 32.94 -0.44
CA VAL A 40 -13.54 32.57 -1.84
C VAL A 40 -12.35 32.82 -2.75
N ASP A 41 -11.52 33.79 -2.43
CA ASP A 41 -10.35 34.18 -3.24
C ASP A 41 -9.17 33.20 -3.02
N GLU A 42 -9.00 32.67 -1.82
CA GLU A 42 -7.97 31.66 -1.53
C GLU A 42 -8.38 30.25 -1.95
N ALA A 43 -9.68 29.95 -1.92
CA ALA A 43 -10.19 28.63 -2.30
C ALA A 43 -10.00 28.28 -3.80
N SER A 44 -9.75 29.30 -4.62
CA SER A 44 -9.64 29.13 -6.09
C SER A 44 -8.20 28.94 -6.61
N THR A 45 -7.16 29.14 -5.79
CA THR A 45 -5.79 29.27 -6.33
C THR A 45 -4.70 28.43 -5.67
N THR A 46 -4.97 27.75 -4.56
CA THR A 46 -3.92 26.94 -3.94
C THR A 46 -4.26 25.47 -4.05
N GLU A 47 -3.62 24.77 -4.99
CA GLU A 47 -3.47 23.31 -4.96
C GLU A 47 -2.68 22.97 -3.68
N LYS A 48 -3.37 22.93 -2.56
CA LYS A 48 -2.77 22.55 -1.28
C LYS A 48 -2.54 21.04 -1.32
N GLN A 49 -1.33 20.66 -1.66
CA GLN A 49 -0.91 19.28 -1.69
C GLN A 49 -1.05 18.66 -0.30
N ILE A 50 -1.73 17.51 -0.21
CA ILE A 50 -1.87 16.79 1.04
C ILE A 50 -0.56 16.03 1.29
N SER A 51 -0.07 16.06 2.52
CA SER A 51 1.07 15.24 2.91
C SER A 51 0.59 13.82 3.26
N LEU A 52 1.17 12.81 2.61
CA LEU A 52 0.94 11.39 2.88
C LEU A 52 2.18 10.80 3.54
N PHE A 53 2.00 10.09 4.64
CA PHE A 53 3.08 9.47 5.41
C PHE A 53 2.84 7.97 5.61
N LEU A 54 3.91 7.20 5.53
CA LEU A 54 3.95 5.82 6.01
C LEU A 54 4.20 5.86 7.52
N LYS A 55 3.19 5.51 8.31
CA LYS A 55 3.26 5.60 9.77
C LYS A 55 3.97 4.40 10.40
N ARG A 56 3.68 3.20 9.93
CA ARG A 56 4.28 1.94 10.41
C ARG A 56 4.22 0.90 9.29
N ILE A 57 5.26 0.10 9.23
CA ILE A 57 5.33 -1.07 8.38
C ILE A 57 5.56 -2.26 9.30
N LEU A 58 4.70 -3.25 9.23
CA LEU A 58 4.72 -4.43 10.08
C LEU A 58 4.83 -5.69 9.21
N ASP A 59 5.56 -6.67 9.70
CA ASP A 59 5.59 -8.01 9.12
C ASP A 59 4.37 -8.86 9.55
N LYS A 60 4.33 -10.12 9.13
CA LYS A 60 3.29 -11.09 9.49
C LYS A 60 3.14 -11.26 11.01
N ASP A 61 4.24 -11.20 11.74
CA ASP A 61 4.31 -11.43 13.18
C ASP A 61 4.04 -10.14 13.99
N GLY A 62 3.86 -9.00 13.29
CA GLY A 62 3.60 -7.71 13.90
C GLY A 62 4.85 -6.94 14.30
N ASN A 63 6.04 -7.37 13.88
CA ASN A 63 7.27 -6.66 14.13
C ASN A 63 7.41 -5.45 13.19
N LEU A 64 7.97 -4.36 13.70
CA LEU A 64 8.26 -3.18 12.92
C LEU A 64 9.40 -3.45 11.92
N ILE A 65 9.18 -3.03 10.68
CA ILE A 65 10.17 -3.09 9.60
C ILE A 65 10.62 -1.67 9.25
N ASN A 66 11.93 -1.50 9.05
CA ASN A 66 12.46 -0.26 8.51
C ASN A 66 12.04 -0.11 7.03
N PRO A 67 11.55 1.07 6.59
CA PRO A 67 11.16 1.30 5.21
C PRO A 67 12.30 1.19 4.19
N GLU A 68 13.55 1.26 4.63
CA GLU A 68 14.71 1.16 3.75
C GLU A 68 15.11 -0.30 3.51
N GLY A 69 15.10 -0.73 2.25
CA GLY A 69 15.61 -2.05 1.84
C GLY A 69 14.83 -3.23 2.42
N ILE A 70 13.50 -3.19 2.36
CA ILE A 70 12.66 -4.26 2.89
C ILE A 70 12.92 -5.57 2.15
N GLU A 71 13.46 -6.55 2.88
CA GLU A 71 13.63 -7.92 2.41
C GLU A 71 12.87 -8.88 3.33
N LEU A 72 11.88 -9.56 2.79
CA LEU A 72 11.09 -10.55 3.52
C LEU A 72 11.47 -11.97 3.07
N SER A 73 11.45 -12.89 4.02
CA SER A 73 11.61 -14.31 3.70
C SER A 73 10.32 -14.88 3.10
N TYR A 74 10.43 -15.97 2.37
CA TYR A 74 9.26 -16.69 1.82
C TYR A 74 8.26 -17.10 2.92
N SER A 75 8.73 -17.45 4.11
CA SER A 75 7.88 -17.85 5.25
C SER A 75 7.19 -16.67 5.93
N ASN A 76 7.76 -15.47 5.81
CA ASN A 76 7.23 -14.22 6.36
C ASN A 76 7.03 -13.20 5.23
N ASN A 77 6.12 -13.51 4.30
CA ASN A 77 5.88 -12.77 3.06
C ASN A 77 4.58 -11.95 3.08
N ALA A 78 4.12 -11.58 4.26
CA ALA A 78 3.00 -10.67 4.47
C ALA A 78 3.50 -9.31 4.96
N LEU A 79 2.81 -8.26 4.56
CA LEU A 79 3.13 -6.90 4.92
C LEU A 79 1.86 -6.16 5.34
N ARG A 80 1.92 -5.46 6.45
CA ARG A 80 0.88 -4.53 6.90
C ARG A 80 1.43 -3.12 6.95
N VAL A 81 0.87 -2.24 6.15
CA VAL A 81 1.32 -0.85 6.04
C VAL A 81 0.24 0.06 6.62
N LYS A 82 0.60 0.83 7.66
CA LYS A 82 -0.26 1.89 8.20
C LYS A 82 0.15 3.23 7.60
N ILE A 83 -0.82 3.90 7.01
CA ILE A 83 -0.67 5.20 6.35
C ILE A 83 -1.40 6.28 7.12
N SER A 84 -0.99 7.52 6.92
CA SER A 84 -1.64 8.69 7.52
C SER A 84 -1.51 9.89 6.58
N ALA A 85 -2.60 10.57 6.36
CA ALA A 85 -2.63 11.84 5.66
C ALA A 85 -3.46 12.82 6.50
N PRO A 86 -2.80 13.68 7.31
CA PRO A 86 -3.51 14.65 8.11
C PRO A 86 -4.24 15.65 7.20
N SER A 87 -5.53 15.82 7.42
CA SER A 87 -6.35 16.82 6.76
C SER A 87 -6.94 17.74 7.80
N PHE A 88 -6.82 19.04 7.56
CA PHE A 88 -7.36 20.07 8.45
C PHE A 88 -8.81 20.43 8.12
N LEU A 89 -9.36 19.88 7.01
CA LEU A 89 -10.70 20.24 6.54
C LEU A 89 -11.79 19.47 7.28
N LYS A 90 -11.69 18.16 7.32
CA LYS A 90 -12.62 17.26 8.03
C LYS A 90 -11.88 15.98 8.39
N GLU A 91 -11.87 15.62 9.67
CA GLU A 91 -11.25 14.38 10.13
C GLU A 91 -11.91 13.16 9.48
N GLY A 92 -11.13 12.20 9.03
CA GLY A 92 -11.62 10.96 8.39
C GLY A 92 -12.15 11.12 6.96
N SER A 93 -12.07 12.31 6.35
CA SER A 93 -12.58 12.53 4.98
C SER A 93 -11.60 12.16 3.87
N VAL A 94 -10.34 11.90 4.21
CA VAL A 94 -9.30 11.51 3.24
C VAL A 94 -9.55 10.10 2.75
N LYS A 95 -9.47 9.91 1.45
CA LYS A 95 -9.50 8.60 0.81
C LYS A 95 -8.12 8.23 0.31
N PHE A 96 -7.82 6.95 0.39
CA PHE A 96 -6.56 6.35 -0.03
C PHE A 96 -6.78 5.39 -1.19
N GLN A 97 -5.77 5.28 -2.02
CA GLN A 97 -5.73 4.34 -3.13
C GLN A 97 -4.29 3.84 -3.27
N TYR A 98 -4.12 2.57 -3.57
CA TYR A 98 -2.80 1.97 -3.72
C TYR A 98 -2.72 1.08 -4.95
N MET A 99 -1.50 0.84 -5.40
CA MET A 99 -1.15 -0.06 -6.49
C MET A 99 0.13 -0.79 -6.11
N ILE A 100 0.26 -2.04 -6.55
CA ILE A 100 1.44 -2.86 -6.29
C ILE A 100 2.02 -3.26 -7.64
N SER A 101 3.09 -2.59 -8.04
CA SER A 101 3.81 -2.93 -9.27
C SER A 101 4.37 -4.34 -9.19
N GLY A 102 4.15 -5.14 -10.22
CA GLY A 102 4.50 -6.56 -10.27
C GLY A 102 3.41 -7.53 -9.81
N LEU A 103 2.28 -7.02 -9.28
CA LEU A 103 1.13 -7.84 -8.86
C LEU A 103 -0.20 -7.30 -9.39
N MET A 104 -0.39 -5.99 -9.41
CA MET A 104 -1.60 -5.31 -9.84
C MET A 104 -1.28 -4.35 -10.97
N GLU A 105 -2.05 -4.39 -12.06
CA GLU A 105 -1.91 -3.47 -13.20
C GLU A 105 -2.73 -2.19 -13.04
N THR A 106 -3.66 -2.19 -12.09
CA THR A 106 -4.59 -1.08 -11.85
C THR A 106 -4.56 -0.65 -10.38
N TRP A 107 -5.00 0.58 -10.16
CA TRP A 107 -5.20 1.10 -8.81
C TRP A 107 -6.35 0.37 -8.10
N SER A 108 -6.20 0.18 -6.78
CA SER A 108 -7.29 -0.30 -5.92
C SER A 108 -8.50 0.64 -5.97
N GLU A 109 -9.60 0.27 -5.36
CA GLU A 109 -10.70 1.19 -5.10
C GLU A 109 -10.31 2.26 -4.05
N TRP A 110 -11.00 3.42 -4.06
CA TRP A 110 -10.81 4.44 -3.05
C TRP A 110 -11.41 4.01 -1.72
N THR A 111 -10.59 3.96 -0.68
CA THR A 111 -10.99 3.56 0.69
C THR A 111 -10.64 4.62 1.72
N HIS A 112 -11.36 4.63 2.84
CA HIS A 112 -11.02 5.41 4.04
C HIS A 112 -10.08 4.65 4.99
N GLU A 113 -9.81 3.39 4.71
CA GLU A 113 -8.94 2.57 5.56
C GLU A 113 -7.51 3.07 5.53
N THR A 114 -6.95 3.27 6.71
CA THR A 114 -5.57 3.73 6.93
C THR A 114 -4.59 2.57 7.06
N THR A 115 -5.06 1.34 6.89
CA THR A 115 -4.25 0.13 6.95
C THR A 115 -4.40 -0.64 5.65
N ILE A 116 -3.27 -0.94 5.02
CA ILE A 116 -3.18 -1.78 3.84
C ILE A 116 -2.63 -3.12 4.30
N ASP A 117 -3.48 -4.15 4.27
CA ASP A 117 -3.09 -5.52 4.59
C ASP A 117 -2.75 -6.29 3.32
N LEU A 118 -1.53 -6.75 3.25
CA LEU A 118 -0.98 -7.48 2.12
C LEU A 118 -0.59 -8.89 2.59
N PRO A 119 -1.51 -9.87 2.52
CA PRO A 119 -1.38 -11.13 3.27
C PRO A 119 -0.41 -12.13 2.67
N TYR A 120 -0.11 -12.06 1.37
CA TYR A 120 0.76 -13.02 0.70
C TYR A 120 1.36 -12.46 -0.59
N PHE A 121 2.67 -12.69 -0.77
CA PHE A 121 3.38 -12.38 -2.01
C PHE A 121 4.20 -13.58 -2.50
N PRO A 122 4.16 -13.89 -3.80
CA PRO A 122 5.15 -14.76 -4.43
C PRO A 122 6.57 -14.17 -4.29
N PRO A 123 7.63 -15.00 -4.44
CA PRO A 123 8.98 -14.47 -4.54
C PRO A 123 9.11 -13.48 -5.70
N GLY A 124 9.71 -12.33 -5.43
CA GLY A 124 9.83 -11.27 -6.44
C GLY A 124 10.13 -9.90 -5.84
N ARG A 125 10.26 -8.92 -6.72
CA ARG A 125 10.43 -7.51 -6.36
C ARG A 125 9.14 -6.76 -6.65
N TYR A 126 8.71 -5.96 -5.69
CA TYR A 126 7.45 -5.23 -5.73
C TYR A 126 7.66 -3.80 -5.27
N THR A 127 6.78 -2.91 -5.72
CA THR A 127 6.71 -1.54 -5.22
C THR A 127 5.26 -1.23 -4.89
N LEU A 128 4.99 -0.97 -3.61
CA LEU A 128 3.70 -0.44 -3.17
C LEU A 128 3.72 1.07 -3.39
N THR A 129 2.84 1.55 -4.26
CA THR A 129 2.62 2.98 -4.51
C THR A 129 1.29 3.38 -3.91
N VAL A 130 1.29 4.42 -3.07
CA VAL A 130 0.10 4.92 -2.38
C VAL A 130 -0.12 6.39 -2.71
N ARG A 131 -1.38 6.77 -2.85
CA ARG A 131 -1.82 8.17 -2.96
C ARG A 131 -3.05 8.42 -2.09
N ALA A 132 -3.21 9.66 -1.69
CA ALA A 132 -4.38 10.12 -0.95
C ALA A 132 -5.11 11.21 -1.72
N LYS A 133 -6.40 11.36 -1.42
CA LYS A 133 -7.26 12.42 -1.95
C LYS A 133 -8.13 12.96 -0.82
N ASP A 134 -8.20 14.29 -0.69
CA ASP A 134 -9.10 14.93 0.26
C ASP A 134 -10.53 15.08 -0.30
N ILE A 135 -11.41 15.65 0.52
CA ILE A 135 -12.82 15.87 0.16
C ILE A 135 -12.99 16.89 -0.96
N ILE A 136 -12.03 17.80 -1.14
CA ILE A 136 -12.06 18.84 -2.19
C ILE A 136 -11.54 18.28 -3.52
N GLY A 137 -10.80 17.16 -3.48
CA GLY A 137 -10.24 16.50 -4.66
C GLY A 137 -8.75 16.76 -4.84
N ASN A 138 -8.06 17.39 -3.89
CA ASN A 138 -6.62 17.55 -3.93
C ASN A 138 -5.94 16.22 -3.70
N PHE A 139 -4.88 15.94 -4.47
CA PHE A 139 -4.09 14.73 -4.36
C PHE A 139 -2.83 14.94 -3.52
N SER A 140 -2.38 13.88 -2.87
CA SER A 140 -1.05 13.83 -2.27
C SER A 140 0.02 13.58 -3.33
N GLN A 141 1.28 13.75 -2.94
CA GLN A 141 2.39 13.13 -3.64
C GLN A 141 2.25 11.61 -3.58
N LEU A 142 2.81 10.92 -4.58
CA LEU A 142 2.93 9.46 -4.56
C LEU A 142 3.99 9.07 -3.53
N VAL A 143 3.64 8.11 -2.69
CA VAL A 143 4.59 7.50 -1.74
C VAL A 143 4.85 6.08 -2.21
N GLU A 144 6.13 5.77 -2.43
CA GLU A 144 6.57 4.48 -2.93
C GLU A 144 7.33 3.71 -1.85
N LEU A 145 7.02 2.44 -1.73
CA LEU A 145 7.66 1.52 -0.81
C LEU A 145 8.12 0.28 -1.58
N PRO A 146 9.40 0.21 -1.99
CA PRO A 146 9.95 -0.96 -2.63
C PRO A 146 10.21 -2.06 -1.60
N PHE A 147 9.89 -3.30 -1.94
CA PHE A 147 10.17 -4.47 -1.12
C PHE A 147 10.47 -5.71 -1.96
N HIS A 148 11.21 -6.65 -1.38
CA HIS A 148 11.65 -7.87 -2.04
C HIS A 148 11.28 -9.10 -1.21
N ILE A 149 10.64 -10.09 -1.84
CA ILE A 149 10.37 -11.39 -1.24
C ILE A 149 11.40 -12.39 -1.76
N LYS A 150 12.21 -12.92 -0.84
CA LYS A 150 13.24 -13.91 -1.17
C LYS A 150 12.61 -15.25 -1.57
N PRO A 151 13.18 -15.95 -2.56
CA PRO A 151 12.73 -17.29 -2.91
C PRO A 151 13.01 -18.26 -1.77
N PRO A 152 12.22 -19.35 -1.64
CA PRO A 152 12.51 -20.40 -0.66
C PRO A 152 13.80 -21.13 -1.01
N PHE A 153 14.48 -21.70 0.01
CA PHE A 153 15.79 -22.33 -0.15
C PHE A 153 15.81 -23.45 -1.19
N TRP A 154 14.68 -24.17 -1.36
CA TRP A 154 14.58 -25.28 -2.33
C TRP A 154 14.58 -24.82 -3.79
N GLN A 155 14.34 -23.55 -4.08
CA GLN A 155 14.45 -22.96 -5.42
C GLN A 155 15.86 -22.40 -5.70
N THR A 156 16.77 -22.46 -4.73
CA THR A 156 18.14 -21.98 -4.92
C THR A 156 18.99 -22.97 -5.72
N LEU A 157 19.86 -22.45 -6.58
CA LEU A 157 20.70 -23.27 -7.46
C LEU A 157 21.54 -24.32 -6.69
N TRP A 158 22.06 -23.97 -5.52
CA TRP A 158 22.86 -24.87 -4.70
C TRP A 158 22.05 -26.08 -4.21
N PHE A 159 20.77 -25.87 -3.83
CA PHE A 159 19.90 -26.95 -3.37
C PHE A 159 19.52 -27.88 -4.51
N ILE A 160 19.21 -27.34 -5.70
CA ILE A 160 18.94 -28.13 -6.90
C ILE A 160 20.19 -28.97 -7.28
N ALA A 161 21.37 -28.37 -7.25
CA ALA A 161 22.64 -29.08 -7.48
C ALA A 161 22.87 -30.21 -6.48
N LEU A 162 22.62 -29.94 -5.18
CA LEU A 162 22.73 -30.94 -4.13
C LEU A 162 21.80 -32.14 -4.37
N CYS A 163 20.54 -31.87 -4.72
CA CYS A 163 19.57 -32.92 -5.06
C CYS A 163 20.03 -33.73 -6.29
N GLY A 164 20.54 -33.06 -7.32
CA GLY A 164 21.09 -33.74 -8.49
C GLY A 164 22.23 -34.69 -8.16
N VAL A 165 23.19 -34.24 -7.33
CA VAL A 165 24.28 -35.10 -6.85
C VAL A 165 23.75 -36.28 -6.01
N ALA A 166 22.79 -36.04 -5.13
CA ALA A 166 22.19 -37.11 -4.31
C ALA A 166 21.50 -38.17 -5.18
N VAL A 167 20.76 -37.77 -6.21
CA VAL A 167 20.12 -38.70 -7.17
C VAL A 167 21.17 -39.49 -7.95
N MET A 168 22.26 -38.86 -8.39
CA MET A 168 23.35 -39.52 -9.10
C MET A 168 24.02 -40.58 -8.20
N LEU A 169 24.31 -40.26 -6.93
CA LEU A 169 24.89 -41.19 -5.98
C LEU A 169 23.99 -42.41 -5.71
N LEU A 170 22.67 -42.17 -5.57
CA LEU A 170 21.68 -43.24 -5.44
C LEU A 170 21.68 -44.14 -6.65
N PHE A 171 21.71 -43.60 -7.87
CA PHE A 171 21.75 -44.36 -9.09
C PHE A 171 23.01 -45.22 -9.20
N PHE A 172 24.19 -44.64 -8.88
CA PHE A 172 25.44 -45.40 -8.84
C PHE A 172 25.42 -46.51 -7.78
N SER A 173 24.83 -46.26 -6.63
CA SER A 173 24.68 -47.25 -5.55
C SER A 173 23.82 -48.44 -6.01
N LEU A 174 22.69 -48.17 -6.69
CA LEU A 174 21.80 -49.20 -7.21
C LEU A 174 22.50 -50.08 -8.26
N ILE A 175 23.24 -49.45 -9.19
CA ILE A 175 24.01 -50.20 -10.19
C ILE A 175 25.02 -51.12 -9.49
N LYS A 176 25.77 -50.61 -8.54
CA LYS A 176 26.79 -51.38 -7.81
C LYS A 176 26.21 -52.54 -6.99
N VAL A 177 25.04 -52.36 -6.39
CA VAL A 177 24.30 -53.41 -5.69
C VAL A 177 23.83 -54.49 -6.70
N ARG A 178 23.29 -54.08 -7.83
CA ARG A 178 22.87 -55.00 -8.90
C ARG A 178 24.04 -55.82 -9.44
N GLU A 179 25.17 -55.21 -9.72
CA GLU A 179 26.40 -55.95 -10.17
C GLU A 179 26.87 -56.94 -9.14
N ARG A 180 26.87 -56.58 -7.83
CA ARG A 180 27.25 -57.49 -6.76
C ARG A 180 26.35 -58.71 -6.65
N ASN A 181 25.06 -58.51 -6.82
CA ASN A 181 24.08 -59.62 -6.79
C ASN A 181 24.25 -60.58 -7.97
N LEU A 182 24.43 -60.04 -9.18
CA LEU A 182 24.70 -60.84 -10.39
C LEU A 182 26.03 -61.62 -10.31
N ARG A 183 27.03 -61.16 -9.55
CA ARG A 183 28.32 -61.90 -9.33
C ARG A 183 28.17 -63.03 -8.32
N LYS A 184 27.15 -63.01 -7.45
CA LYS A 184 26.92 -64.05 -6.43
C LYS A 184 26.13 -65.26 -6.97
N GLU A 185 25.45 -65.08 -8.07
CA GLU A 185 24.66 -66.12 -8.73
C GLU A 185 25.48 -66.94 -9.80
N LYS A 186 26.74 -66.55 -10.03
CA LYS A 186 27.71 -67.30 -10.83
C LYS A 186 28.70 -68.05 -9.95
#